data_3e86d8401a7bf8cc0e91bb71c3c988f1
#
_entry.id   3e86d8401a7bf8cc0e91bb71c3c988f1
#
_cell.length_a   1.000
_cell.length_b   1.000
_cell.length_c   1.000
_cell.angle_alpha   90.00
_cell.angle_beta   90.00
_cell.angle_gamma   90.00
#
_symmetry.space_group_name_H-M   'P 1'
#
loop_
_entity.id
_entity.type
_entity.pdbx_description
1 polymer ?
#
loop_
_entity_poly.entity_id
_entity_poly.type
_entity_poly.pdbx_seq_one_letter_code
_entity_poly.pdbx_strand_id
1 'polypeptide(L)'
;PIHIPLPKISGRKRQKKFLKRLSDTISKLELSNSNNNYYFSYKEVNFKDMIFNKIRKNILPAMCDIHTQSTYLDKLLKQKRPTIIISNTSGGVFSILGDLSSLYGIPSLMIPQGSHVPPKNEYEMIEWKEHGLCLMNTPYRYLAVQSPWARAYLEKVPTKSKQIITGPLLFTSIENNKNRKTLLREKIIPEHKDDVILVHASTPKGRSMRLYVYERPDEYIENINSLIRAVETIENMHLIIRMRPLNYMKMFMLTEDVRDLLIQSDCYSIHSEGSFEDYLSIADMIVSYSSTTIEEALQNKVPVLQYDSQGKYCHIE
;
A
#
# COMPACT_ATOMS: atom_id res chain seq x y z
N PRO A 1 6.99 3.36 -25.21
CA PRO A 1 6.45 3.85 -23.95
C PRO A 1 7.11 5.19 -23.61
N ILE A 2 6.30 6.25 -23.43
CA ILE A 2 6.84 7.53 -23.00
C ILE A 2 6.81 7.49 -21.45
N HIS A 3 7.97 7.37 -20.84
CA HIS A 3 8.11 7.62 -19.41
C HIS A 3 8.01 9.14 -19.19
N ILE A 4 6.99 9.59 -18.48
CA ILE A 4 6.79 11.02 -18.17
C ILE A 4 7.49 11.31 -16.85
N PRO A 5 8.68 11.92 -16.86
CA PRO A 5 9.28 12.39 -15.62
C PRO A 5 8.45 13.57 -15.11
N LEU A 6 7.98 13.50 -13.88
CA LEU A 6 7.32 14.63 -13.24
C LEU A 6 8.36 15.76 -13.05
N PRO A 7 8.09 17.00 -13.45
CA PRO A 7 9.07 18.08 -13.37
C PRO A 7 9.40 18.38 -11.92
N LYS A 8 10.68 18.56 -11.63
CA LYS A 8 11.10 19.28 -10.42
C LYS A 8 10.57 20.70 -10.52
N ILE A 9 9.77 21.09 -9.56
CA ILE A 9 8.89 22.25 -9.54
C ILE A 9 9.66 23.57 -9.78
N SER A 10 9.38 24.27 -10.87
CA SER A 10 10.00 25.56 -11.20
C SER A 10 9.03 26.73 -11.47
N GLY A 11 7.77 26.62 -11.05
CA GLY A 11 6.71 27.60 -11.36
C GLY A 11 6.42 28.64 -10.24
N ARG A 12 7.44 29.30 -9.66
CA ARG A 12 7.30 30.13 -8.45
C ARG A 12 6.21 31.22 -8.44
N LYS A 13 5.91 31.91 -9.57
CA LYS A 13 4.91 33.00 -9.56
C LYS A 13 3.45 32.53 -9.51
N ARG A 14 3.07 31.53 -10.31
CA ARG A 14 1.69 30.95 -10.30
C ARG A 14 1.41 30.22 -8.99
N GLN A 15 2.39 29.50 -8.49
CA GLN A 15 2.33 28.84 -7.18
C GLN A 15 2.06 29.83 -6.05
N LYS A 16 2.76 30.98 -6.02
CA LYS A 16 2.55 32.03 -4.99
C LYS A 16 1.12 32.57 -5.00
N LYS A 17 0.52 32.80 -6.17
CA LYS A 17 -0.86 33.29 -6.29
C LYS A 17 -1.87 32.24 -5.80
N PHE A 18 -1.67 30.96 -6.16
CA PHE A 18 -2.52 29.85 -5.71
C PHE A 18 -2.39 29.66 -4.19
N LEU A 19 -1.16 29.59 -3.66
CA LEU A 19 -0.86 29.51 -2.23
C LEU A 19 -1.54 30.62 -1.44
N LYS A 20 -1.42 31.87 -1.91
CA LYS A 20 -2.03 33.01 -1.24
C LYS A 20 -3.56 32.84 -1.15
N ARG A 21 -4.24 32.53 -2.28
CA ARG A 21 -5.68 32.30 -2.27
C ARG A 21 -6.10 31.18 -1.31
N LEU A 22 -5.36 30.07 -1.33
CA LEU A 22 -5.65 28.92 -0.49
C LEU A 22 -5.42 29.23 0.99
N SER A 23 -4.31 29.92 1.31
CA SER A 23 -4.01 30.41 2.66
C SER A 23 -5.08 31.38 3.17
N ASP A 24 -5.50 32.35 2.34
CA ASP A 24 -6.59 33.29 2.68
C ASP A 24 -7.92 32.56 2.94
N THR A 25 -8.23 31.52 2.15
CA THR A 25 -9.42 30.70 2.35
C THR A 25 -9.37 29.95 3.68
N ILE A 26 -8.24 29.32 4.00
CA ILE A 26 -8.04 28.61 5.27
C ILE A 26 -8.13 29.54 6.46
N SER A 27 -7.53 30.73 6.37
CA SER A 27 -7.61 31.73 7.43
C SER A 27 -9.07 32.21 7.64
N LYS A 28 -9.84 32.37 6.57
CA LYS A 28 -11.27 32.69 6.67
C LYS A 28 -12.06 31.57 7.34
N LEU A 29 -11.79 30.29 6.98
CA LEU A 29 -12.42 29.13 7.62
C LEU A 29 -12.07 29.04 9.11
N GLU A 30 -10.84 29.32 9.48
CA GLU A 30 -10.41 29.33 10.87
C GLU A 30 -11.12 30.41 11.68
N LEU A 31 -11.25 31.60 11.11
CA LEU A 31 -11.98 32.74 11.73
C LEU A 31 -13.49 32.51 11.78
N SER A 32 -14.11 32.00 10.72
CA SER A 32 -15.55 31.71 10.69
C SER A 32 -15.98 30.65 11.70
N ASN A 33 -15.10 29.73 12.05
CA ASN A 33 -15.32 28.67 13.04
C ASN A 33 -14.82 29.04 14.44
N SER A 34 -14.43 30.30 14.69
CA SER A 34 -13.97 30.72 16.01
C SER A 34 -15.04 30.57 17.10
N ASN A 35 -16.32 30.68 16.75
CA ASN A 35 -17.45 30.55 17.67
C ASN A 35 -18.00 29.11 17.76
N ASN A 36 -17.51 28.14 16.97
CA ASN A 36 -18.06 26.79 16.88
C ASN A 36 -16.99 25.73 17.20
N ASN A 37 -16.52 25.73 18.46
CA ASN A 37 -15.54 24.76 18.96
C ASN A 37 -16.05 23.32 18.92
N TYR A 38 -17.37 23.08 18.76
CA TYR A 38 -17.97 21.76 18.75
C TYR A 38 -17.40 20.83 17.67
N TYR A 39 -17.17 21.31 16.45
CA TYR A 39 -16.64 20.49 15.34
C TYR A 39 -15.17 20.10 15.51
N PHE A 40 -14.45 20.72 16.41
CA PHE A 40 -13.01 20.49 16.64
C PHE A 40 -12.71 19.94 18.03
N SER A 41 -13.74 19.54 18.78
CA SER A 41 -13.60 19.00 20.12
C SER A 41 -14.14 17.58 20.22
N TYR A 42 -13.43 16.74 20.97
CA TYR A 42 -13.87 15.40 21.33
C TYR A 42 -13.52 15.15 22.80
N LYS A 43 -14.49 14.74 23.61
CA LYS A 43 -14.33 14.50 25.05
C LYS A 43 -13.54 15.65 25.73
N GLU A 44 -14.00 16.87 25.54
CA GLU A 44 -13.42 18.10 26.13
C GLU A 44 -12.04 18.52 25.60
N VAL A 45 -11.42 17.70 24.73
CA VAL A 45 -10.15 18.05 24.07
C VAL A 45 -10.41 18.81 22.78
N ASN A 46 -9.84 20.02 22.67
CA ASN A 46 -9.94 20.82 21.45
C ASN A 46 -8.75 20.57 20.53
N PHE A 47 -9.00 20.13 19.30
CA PHE A 47 -8.01 19.82 18.28
C PHE A 47 -7.85 20.91 17.20
N LYS A 48 -8.53 22.04 17.31
CA LYS A 48 -8.58 23.09 16.27
C LYS A 48 -7.19 23.51 15.82
N ASP A 49 -6.36 23.93 16.75
CA ASP A 49 -5.02 24.43 16.43
C ASP A 49 -4.12 23.36 15.82
N MET A 50 -4.22 22.13 16.33
CA MET A 50 -3.49 20.99 15.78
C MET A 50 -3.92 20.70 14.33
N ILE A 51 -5.22 20.71 14.03
CA ILE A 51 -5.76 20.47 12.71
C ILE A 51 -5.32 21.57 11.73
N PHE A 52 -5.49 22.85 12.09
CA PHE A 52 -5.10 23.96 11.22
C PHE A 52 -3.58 24.02 11.02
N ASN A 53 -2.79 23.71 12.04
CA ASN A 53 -1.33 23.61 11.92
C ASN A 53 -0.93 22.48 10.94
N LYS A 54 -1.58 21.32 11.03
CA LYS A 54 -1.37 20.20 10.09
C LYS A 54 -1.79 20.56 8.67
N ILE A 55 -2.90 21.27 8.50
CA ILE A 55 -3.34 21.78 7.20
C ILE A 55 -2.28 22.71 6.61
N ARG A 56 -1.80 23.68 7.37
CA ARG A 56 -0.78 24.63 6.90
C ARG A 56 0.56 23.97 6.58
N LYS A 57 1.02 23.07 7.44
CA LYS A 57 2.35 22.44 7.28
C LYS A 57 2.40 21.34 6.23
N ASN A 58 1.31 20.59 6.05
CA ASN A 58 1.32 19.39 5.22
C ASN A 58 0.40 19.49 4.00
N ILE A 59 -0.86 19.93 4.20
CA ILE A 59 -1.87 19.90 3.13
C ILE A 59 -1.63 21.04 2.14
N LEU A 60 -1.38 22.25 2.60
CA LEU A 60 -1.13 23.38 1.71
C LEU A 60 0.05 23.16 0.75
N PRO A 61 1.24 22.75 1.19
CA PRO A 61 2.33 22.41 0.28
C PRO A 61 1.96 21.31 -0.70
N ALA A 62 1.33 20.22 -0.23
CA ALA A 62 0.90 19.12 -1.10
C ALA A 62 -0.10 19.58 -2.18
N MET A 63 -1.08 20.43 -1.85
CA MET A 63 -2.01 20.99 -2.83
C MET A 63 -1.32 21.86 -3.86
N CYS A 64 -0.29 22.59 -3.49
CA CYS A 64 0.50 23.38 -4.44
C CYS A 64 1.30 22.53 -5.40
N ASP A 65 1.87 21.45 -4.91
CA ASP A 65 2.59 20.50 -5.73
C ASP A 65 1.63 19.82 -6.72
N ILE A 66 0.48 19.39 -6.26
CA ILE A 66 -0.58 18.81 -7.09
C ILE A 66 -1.03 19.81 -8.17
N HIS A 67 -1.28 21.08 -7.79
CA HIS A 67 -1.67 22.12 -8.76
C HIS A 67 -0.59 22.34 -9.84
N THR A 68 0.67 22.37 -9.45
CA THR A 68 1.78 22.56 -10.41
C THR A 68 1.91 21.38 -11.35
N GLN A 69 1.84 20.16 -10.82
CA GLN A 69 1.91 18.93 -11.58
C GLN A 69 0.72 18.79 -12.52
N SER A 70 -0.50 19.14 -12.07
CA SER A 70 -1.70 19.09 -12.91
C SER A 70 -1.61 20.07 -14.09
N THR A 71 -1.11 21.29 -13.86
CA THR A 71 -0.89 22.28 -14.93
C THR A 71 0.11 21.77 -15.96
N TYR A 72 1.16 21.08 -15.54
CA TYR A 72 2.13 20.48 -16.44
C TYR A 72 1.53 19.31 -17.24
N LEU A 73 0.81 18.40 -16.56
CA LEU A 73 0.16 17.27 -17.23
C LEU A 73 -0.90 17.72 -18.25
N ASP A 74 -1.71 18.72 -17.90
CA ASP A 74 -2.68 19.34 -18.80
C ASP A 74 -2.01 19.82 -20.10
N LYS A 75 -0.91 20.56 -19.96
CA LYS A 75 -0.15 21.04 -21.12
C LYS A 75 0.45 19.89 -21.93
N LEU A 76 1.01 18.88 -21.24
CA LEU A 76 1.64 17.72 -21.88
C LEU A 76 0.62 16.90 -22.67
N LEU A 77 -0.56 16.62 -22.11
CA LEU A 77 -1.61 15.83 -22.77
C LEU A 77 -2.17 16.57 -23.99
N LYS A 78 -2.32 17.90 -23.92
CA LYS A 78 -2.70 18.74 -25.08
C LYS A 78 -1.70 18.65 -26.24
N GLN A 79 -0.40 18.62 -25.91
CA GLN A 79 0.67 18.59 -26.90
C GLN A 79 0.91 17.19 -27.47
N LYS A 80 0.95 16.18 -26.63
CA LYS A 80 1.40 14.82 -27.01
C LYS A 80 0.28 13.89 -27.44
N ARG A 81 -0.96 14.10 -26.95
CA ARG A 81 -2.17 13.31 -27.24
C ARG A 81 -1.88 11.80 -27.28
N PRO A 82 -1.48 11.17 -26.17
CA PRO A 82 -1.20 9.75 -26.15
C PRO A 82 -2.44 8.93 -26.53
N THR A 83 -2.23 7.79 -27.15
CA THR A 83 -3.31 6.87 -27.58
C THR A 83 -3.99 6.23 -26.37
N ILE A 84 -3.23 5.97 -25.30
CA ILE A 84 -3.70 5.36 -24.07
C ILE A 84 -2.85 5.85 -22.89
N ILE A 85 -3.46 5.91 -21.72
CA ILE A 85 -2.78 6.17 -20.44
C ILE A 85 -2.93 4.95 -19.56
N ILE A 86 -1.81 4.42 -19.05
CA ILE A 86 -1.80 3.29 -18.11
C ILE A 86 -1.12 3.74 -16.82
N SER A 87 -1.70 3.39 -15.68
CA SER A 87 -1.12 3.65 -14.35
C SER A 87 -1.34 2.48 -13.41
N ASN A 88 -0.45 2.32 -12.45
CA ASN A 88 -0.57 1.34 -11.38
C ASN A 88 -1.01 1.93 -10.03
N THR A 89 -1.26 3.23 -10.01
CA THR A 89 -1.79 3.95 -8.84
C THR A 89 -2.63 5.14 -9.28
N SER A 90 -3.61 5.54 -8.49
CA SER A 90 -4.38 6.77 -8.65
C SER A 90 -4.18 7.75 -7.49
N GLY A 91 -3.11 7.61 -6.70
CA GLY A 91 -2.80 8.54 -5.63
C GLY A 91 -2.22 9.87 -6.13
N GLY A 92 -2.62 10.97 -5.50
CA GLY A 92 -2.05 12.31 -5.78
C GLY A 92 -2.21 12.74 -7.24
N VAL A 93 -1.09 13.04 -7.91
CA VAL A 93 -1.07 13.52 -9.30
C VAL A 93 -1.60 12.48 -10.31
N PHE A 94 -1.51 11.20 -10.00
CA PHE A 94 -2.03 10.15 -10.88
C PHE A 94 -3.56 10.12 -10.91
N SER A 95 -4.24 10.59 -9.85
CA SER A 95 -5.69 10.82 -9.89
C SER A 95 -6.05 11.87 -10.93
N ILE A 96 -5.31 12.98 -10.95
CA ILE A 96 -5.51 14.06 -11.92
C ILE A 96 -5.27 13.58 -13.35
N LEU A 97 -4.31 12.69 -13.55
CA LEU A 97 -4.06 12.09 -14.86
C LEU A 97 -5.27 11.30 -15.38
N GLY A 98 -5.96 10.58 -14.49
CA GLY A 98 -7.22 9.91 -14.80
C GLY A 98 -8.33 10.90 -15.19
N ASP A 99 -8.51 11.99 -14.41
CA ASP A 99 -9.50 13.04 -14.71
C ASP A 99 -9.20 13.74 -16.04
N LEU A 100 -7.95 14.13 -16.27
CA LEU A 100 -7.52 14.76 -17.52
C LEU A 100 -7.66 13.82 -18.72
N SER A 101 -7.43 12.52 -18.54
CA SER A 101 -7.65 11.53 -19.62
C SER A 101 -9.11 11.52 -20.06
N SER A 102 -10.02 11.55 -19.11
CA SER A 102 -11.46 11.63 -19.36
C SER A 102 -11.84 12.94 -20.04
N LEU A 103 -11.30 14.07 -19.59
CA LEU A 103 -11.53 15.40 -20.18
C LEU A 103 -11.10 15.48 -21.65
N TYR A 104 -10.00 14.79 -22.02
CA TYR A 104 -9.47 14.79 -23.39
C TYR A 104 -9.91 13.59 -24.22
N GLY A 105 -10.80 12.75 -23.72
CA GLY A 105 -11.28 11.55 -24.41
C GLY A 105 -10.18 10.49 -24.65
N ILE A 106 -9.10 10.52 -23.88
CA ILE A 106 -8.00 9.57 -23.98
C ILE A 106 -8.36 8.32 -23.20
N PRO A 107 -8.34 7.12 -23.80
CA PRO A 107 -8.53 5.87 -23.08
C PRO A 107 -7.54 5.74 -21.91
N SER A 108 -8.03 5.31 -20.73
CA SER A 108 -7.16 5.19 -19.56
C SER A 108 -7.46 3.92 -18.78
N LEU A 109 -6.40 3.21 -18.40
CA LEU A 109 -6.45 1.95 -17.68
C LEU A 109 -5.67 2.04 -16.38
N MET A 110 -6.32 1.70 -15.29
CA MET A 110 -5.69 1.48 -14.00
C MET A 110 -5.41 -0.02 -13.83
N ILE A 111 -4.15 -0.37 -13.58
CA ILE A 111 -3.73 -1.71 -13.17
C ILE A 111 -3.24 -1.60 -11.72
N PRO A 112 -4.08 -1.86 -10.72
CA PRO A 112 -3.72 -1.64 -9.32
C PRO A 112 -2.50 -2.47 -8.92
N GLN A 113 -1.57 -1.86 -8.20
CA GLN A 113 -0.40 -2.57 -7.65
C GLN A 113 -0.74 -3.47 -6.46
N GLY A 114 -2.01 -3.51 -6.07
CA GLY A 114 -2.54 -4.32 -4.99
C GLY A 114 -4.05 -4.45 -5.09
N SER A 115 -4.60 -5.43 -4.43
CA SER A 115 -6.03 -5.64 -4.29
C SER A 115 -6.48 -5.39 -2.85
N HIS A 116 -7.78 -5.33 -2.68
CA HIS A 116 -8.44 -5.18 -1.40
C HIS A 116 -9.42 -6.31 -1.22
N VAL A 117 -9.66 -6.68 0.02
CA VAL A 117 -10.68 -7.66 0.38
C VAL A 117 -12.00 -6.96 0.69
N PRO A 118 -13.14 -7.64 0.51
CA PRO A 118 -14.44 -7.08 0.82
C PRO A 118 -14.55 -6.74 2.31
N PRO A 119 -14.99 -5.50 2.65
CA PRO A 119 -15.20 -5.13 4.05
C PRO A 119 -16.29 -5.98 4.69
N LYS A 120 -16.07 -6.39 5.96
CA LYS A 120 -16.98 -7.23 6.72
C LYS A 120 -18.01 -6.43 7.51
N ASN A 121 -17.66 -5.20 7.91
CA ASN A 121 -18.47 -4.34 8.75
C ASN A 121 -18.38 -2.88 8.31
N GLU A 122 -19.15 -2.01 8.97
CA GLU A 122 -19.23 -0.59 8.65
C GLU A 122 -17.91 0.16 8.87
N TYR A 123 -17.15 -0.19 9.90
CA TYR A 123 -15.86 0.46 10.21
C TYR A 123 -14.82 0.13 9.16
N GLU A 124 -14.72 -1.14 8.78
CA GLU A 124 -13.86 -1.55 7.65
C GLU A 124 -14.30 -0.89 6.34
N MET A 125 -15.60 -0.75 6.10
CA MET A 125 -16.13 -0.07 4.92
C MET A 125 -15.64 1.39 4.85
N ILE A 126 -15.65 2.10 5.97
CA ILE A 126 -15.17 3.49 6.04
C ILE A 126 -13.68 3.54 5.71
N GLU A 127 -12.86 2.71 6.38
CA GLU A 127 -11.41 2.68 6.15
C GLU A 127 -11.05 2.24 4.73
N TRP A 128 -11.73 1.23 4.18
CA TRP A 128 -11.50 0.77 2.81
C TRP A 128 -11.91 1.77 1.74
N LYS A 129 -13.00 2.52 1.93
CA LYS A 129 -13.40 3.58 0.99
C LYS A 129 -12.29 4.61 0.83
N GLU A 130 -11.71 5.07 1.93
CA GLU A 130 -10.62 6.04 1.92
C GLU A 130 -9.34 5.45 1.31
N HIS A 131 -9.00 4.22 1.68
CA HIS A 131 -7.82 3.54 1.13
C HIS A 131 -7.98 3.19 -0.34
N GLY A 132 -9.16 2.79 -0.75
CA GLY A 132 -9.48 2.42 -2.12
C GLY A 132 -9.33 3.57 -3.13
N LEU A 133 -9.39 4.84 -2.69
CA LEU A 133 -9.20 6.00 -3.56
C LEU A 133 -7.89 6.02 -4.34
N CYS A 134 -6.87 5.32 -3.84
CA CYS A 134 -5.56 5.26 -4.50
C CYS A 134 -5.39 4.07 -5.45
N LEU A 135 -6.25 3.05 -5.36
CA LEU A 135 -6.09 1.79 -6.09
C LEU A 135 -7.36 1.33 -6.81
N MET A 136 -8.44 1.07 -6.07
CA MET A 136 -9.64 0.41 -6.61
C MET A 136 -10.74 1.41 -6.97
N ASN A 137 -10.87 2.51 -6.24
CA ASN A 137 -11.78 3.60 -6.55
C ASN A 137 -11.00 4.71 -7.27
N THR A 138 -11.02 4.70 -8.58
CA THR A 138 -10.12 5.47 -9.43
C THR A 138 -10.89 6.30 -10.47
N PRO A 139 -10.38 7.48 -10.91
CA PRO A 139 -10.96 8.26 -12.00
C PRO A 139 -10.62 7.74 -13.40
N TYR A 140 -9.83 6.66 -13.50
CA TYR A 140 -9.53 6.04 -14.80
C TYR A 140 -10.77 5.38 -15.40
N ARG A 141 -10.88 5.43 -16.73
CA ARG A 141 -12.04 4.87 -17.45
C ARG A 141 -12.17 3.36 -17.26
N TYR A 142 -11.06 2.65 -17.23
CA TYR A 142 -11.00 1.21 -17.07
C TYR A 142 -10.18 0.84 -15.84
N LEU A 143 -10.60 -0.23 -15.16
CA LEU A 143 -9.94 -0.82 -14.01
C LEU A 143 -9.69 -2.30 -14.26
N ALA A 144 -8.44 -2.73 -14.20
CA ALA A 144 -8.07 -4.15 -14.27
C ALA A 144 -8.41 -4.83 -12.93
N VAL A 145 -9.23 -5.87 -12.99
CA VAL A 145 -9.60 -6.72 -11.86
C VAL A 145 -8.73 -7.97 -11.90
N GLN A 146 -7.75 -8.02 -11.01
CA GLN A 146 -6.66 -9.00 -11.07
C GLN A 146 -6.91 -10.26 -10.25
N SER A 147 -7.85 -10.22 -9.29
CA SER A 147 -8.13 -11.36 -8.42
C SER A 147 -9.63 -11.48 -8.09
N PRO A 148 -10.08 -12.65 -7.60
CA PRO A 148 -11.44 -12.81 -7.08
C PRO A 148 -11.75 -11.87 -5.92
N TRP A 149 -10.80 -11.61 -5.03
CA TRP A 149 -10.97 -10.68 -3.90
C TRP A 149 -11.16 -9.24 -4.36
N ALA A 150 -10.39 -8.80 -5.36
CA ALA A 150 -10.58 -7.49 -5.97
C ALA A 150 -11.99 -7.33 -6.54
N ARG A 151 -12.52 -8.38 -7.17
CA ARG A 151 -13.90 -8.41 -7.66
C ARG A 151 -14.91 -8.32 -6.52
N ALA A 152 -14.77 -9.17 -5.50
CA ALA A 152 -15.67 -9.17 -4.33
C ALA A 152 -15.63 -7.85 -3.57
N TYR A 153 -14.46 -7.18 -3.48
CA TYR A 153 -14.35 -5.83 -2.94
C TYR A 153 -15.19 -4.83 -3.74
N LEU A 154 -15.10 -4.85 -5.07
CA LEU A 154 -15.80 -3.91 -5.95
C LEU A 154 -17.32 -4.11 -5.98
N GLU A 155 -17.80 -5.29 -5.62
CA GLU A 155 -19.24 -5.57 -5.42
C GLU A 155 -19.78 -4.82 -4.19
N LYS A 156 -18.96 -4.66 -3.14
CA LYS A 156 -19.32 -3.93 -1.91
C LYS A 156 -18.96 -2.43 -1.96
N VAL A 157 -17.87 -2.08 -2.64
CA VAL A 157 -17.35 -0.71 -2.76
C VAL A 157 -17.31 -0.31 -4.25
N PRO A 158 -18.44 0.14 -4.83
CA PRO A 158 -18.53 0.40 -6.26
C PRO A 158 -17.56 1.48 -6.73
N THR A 159 -16.99 1.29 -7.91
CA THR A 159 -16.19 2.27 -8.64
C THR A 159 -16.96 2.80 -9.86
N LYS A 160 -16.60 4.00 -10.33
CA LYS A 160 -17.10 4.56 -11.60
C LYS A 160 -16.40 3.96 -12.83
N SER A 161 -15.26 3.31 -12.65
CA SER A 161 -14.48 2.71 -13.72
C SER A 161 -15.17 1.47 -14.27
N LYS A 162 -15.06 1.27 -15.58
CA LYS A 162 -15.46 0.01 -16.22
C LYS A 162 -14.48 -1.09 -15.82
N GLN A 163 -14.96 -2.10 -15.15
CA GLN A 163 -14.16 -3.23 -14.70
C GLN A 163 -13.83 -4.15 -15.87
N ILE A 164 -12.57 -4.58 -15.97
CA ILE A 164 -12.08 -5.58 -16.92
C ILE A 164 -11.42 -6.68 -16.11
N ILE A 165 -11.97 -7.89 -16.17
CA ILE A 165 -11.38 -9.07 -15.54
C ILE A 165 -10.16 -9.47 -16.35
N THR A 166 -8.97 -9.25 -15.81
CA THR A 166 -7.71 -9.51 -16.49
C THR A 166 -6.97 -10.72 -15.95
N GLY A 167 -7.29 -11.14 -14.74
CA GLY A 167 -6.36 -11.96 -13.96
C GLY A 167 -5.11 -11.16 -13.54
N PRO A 168 -4.13 -11.84 -12.96
CA PRO A 168 -2.94 -11.23 -12.39
C PRO A 168 -2.00 -10.70 -13.50
N LEU A 169 -1.86 -9.38 -13.57
CA LEU A 169 -0.98 -8.70 -14.53
C LEU A 169 0.34 -8.24 -13.91
N LEU A 170 0.33 -7.93 -12.60
CA LEU A 170 1.48 -7.38 -11.88
C LEU A 170 2.10 -8.37 -10.89
N PHE A 171 1.51 -9.55 -10.73
CA PHE A 171 2.05 -10.57 -9.85
C PHE A 171 3.17 -11.32 -10.56
N THR A 172 4.25 -11.58 -9.83
CA THR A 172 5.37 -12.35 -10.34
C THR A 172 4.95 -13.79 -10.63
N SER A 173 5.37 -14.32 -11.76
CA SER A 173 5.28 -15.75 -12.07
C SER A 173 6.66 -16.37 -11.90
N ILE A 174 6.81 -17.29 -10.96
CA ILE A 174 8.06 -18.02 -10.75
C ILE A 174 8.08 -19.30 -11.58
N GLU A 175 9.22 -19.56 -12.20
CA GLU A 175 9.46 -20.86 -12.78
C GLU A 175 9.70 -21.89 -11.66
N ASN A 176 8.91 -22.96 -11.65
CA ASN A 176 9.08 -24.05 -10.69
C ASN A 176 10.30 -24.91 -11.07
N ASN A 177 11.49 -24.37 -10.81
CA ASN A 177 12.76 -25.00 -11.12
C ASN A 177 13.45 -25.43 -9.81
N LYS A 178 13.50 -26.76 -9.57
CA LYS A 178 14.11 -27.34 -8.37
C LYS A 178 15.58 -26.91 -8.19
N ASN A 179 16.34 -26.84 -9.27
CA ASN A 179 17.75 -26.43 -9.22
C ASN A 179 17.87 -24.96 -8.79
N ARG A 180 16.99 -24.08 -9.28
CA ARG A 180 16.95 -22.67 -8.86
C ARG A 180 16.60 -22.56 -7.38
N LYS A 181 15.61 -23.32 -6.90
CA LYS A 181 15.22 -23.33 -5.47
C LYS A 181 16.42 -23.72 -4.60
N THR A 182 17.14 -24.80 -4.94
CA THR A 182 18.32 -25.25 -4.18
C THR A 182 19.41 -24.18 -4.15
N LEU A 183 19.78 -23.64 -5.31
CA LEU A 183 20.81 -22.58 -5.40
C LEU A 183 20.42 -21.31 -4.62
N LEU A 184 19.16 -20.92 -4.65
CA LEU A 184 18.68 -19.76 -3.87
C LEU A 184 18.72 -20.05 -2.38
N ARG A 185 18.35 -21.26 -1.92
CA ARG A 185 18.45 -21.64 -0.50
C ARG A 185 19.90 -21.63 -0.01
N GLU A 186 20.82 -22.19 -0.77
CA GLU A 186 22.26 -22.17 -0.47
C GLU A 186 22.81 -20.74 -0.37
N LYS A 187 22.27 -19.81 -1.16
CA LYS A 187 22.68 -18.41 -1.15
C LYS A 187 22.06 -17.59 -0.01
N ILE A 188 20.76 -17.77 0.25
CA ILE A 188 19.99 -16.91 1.15
C ILE A 188 20.00 -17.43 2.59
N ILE A 189 19.95 -18.76 2.75
CA ILE A 189 19.81 -19.45 4.05
C ILE A 189 20.68 -20.72 4.09
N PRO A 190 22.01 -20.63 3.90
CA PRO A 190 22.89 -21.79 3.75
C PRO A 190 22.79 -22.78 4.92
N GLU A 191 22.62 -22.29 6.14
CA GLU A 191 22.52 -23.11 7.37
C GLU A 191 21.17 -23.84 7.48
N HIS A 192 20.13 -23.35 6.79
CA HIS A 192 18.75 -23.86 6.83
C HIS A 192 18.23 -24.32 5.46
N LYS A 193 19.14 -24.64 4.54
CA LYS A 193 18.77 -24.96 3.15
C LYS A 193 17.86 -26.20 3.01
N ASP A 194 17.98 -27.13 3.94
CA ASP A 194 17.24 -28.40 3.96
C ASP A 194 15.98 -28.33 4.86
N ASP A 195 15.78 -27.23 5.59
CA ASP A 195 14.63 -27.04 6.45
C ASP A 195 13.33 -26.73 5.68
N VAL A 196 12.22 -26.88 6.35
CA VAL A 196 10.92 -26.34 5.89
C VAL A 196 10.93 -24.83 6.09
N ILE A 197 10.79 -24.08 5.00
CA ILE A 197 10.93 -22.63 5.00
C ILE A 197 9.56 -21.95 5.01
N LEU A 198 9.28 -21.29 6.12
CA LEU A 198 8.17 -20.34 6.25
C LEU A 198 8.66 -18.93 5.91
N VAL A 199 7.96 -18.22 5.03
CA VAL A 199 8.28 -16.82 4.74
C VAL A 199 7.13 -15.92 5.20
N HIS A 200 7.37 -15.14 6.25
CA HIS A 200 6.45 -14.10 6.67
C HIS A 200 6.68 -12.84 5.83
N ALA A 201 5.72 -12.51 4.97
CA ALA A 201 5.87 -11.51 3.92
C ALA A 201 5.03 -10.26 4.14
N SER A 202 5.06 -9.67 5.33
CA SER A 202 4.48 -8.37 5.60
C SER A 202 5.45 -7.48 6.37
N THR A 203 5.23 -6.17 6.28
CA THR A 203 6.07 -5.18 6.99
C THR A 203 5.15 -4.25 7.78
N PRO A 204 5.40 -4.04 9.06
CA PRO A 204 4.54 -3.23 9.92
C PRO A 204 4.51 -1.78 9.44
N LYS A 205 3.34 -1.19 9.41
CA LYS A 205 3.14 0.21 9.04
C LYS A 205 3.15 1.08 10.28
N GLY A 206 4.33 1.47 10.75
CA GLY A 206 4.52 2.23 12.00
C GLY A 206 3.78 3.55 12.13
N ARG A 207 3.16 4.05 11.06
CA ARG A 207 2.38 5.31 11.05
C ARG A 207 0.97 5.15 10.50
N SER A 208 0.50 3.93 10.30
CA SER A 208 -0.87 3.70 9.84
C SER A 208 -1.82 3.73 11.04
N MET A 209 -2.84 4.57 10.94
CA MET A 209 -3.93 4.67 11.93
C MET A 209 -5.20 3.96 11.42
N ARG A 210 -5.06 2.91 10.63
CA ARG A 210 -6.19 2.13 10.12
C ARG A 210 -6.39 0.91 11.01
N LEU A 211 -7.21 1.07 12.03
CA LEU A 211 -7.35 0.11 13.12
C LEU A 211 -8.12 -1.15 12.73
N TYR A 212 -8.94 -1.08 11.67
CA TYR A 212 -9.84 -2.16 11.28
C TYR A 212 -9.34 -2.97 10.08
N VAL A 213 -8.49 -2.36 9.22
CA VAL A 213 -8.03 -3.01 7.99
C VAL A 213 -6.53 -3.28 7.96
N TYR A 214 -5.79 -2.82 8.97
CA TYR A 214 -4.36 -3.08 9.10
C TYR A 214 -3.99 -3.54 10.49
N GLU A 215 -2.97 -4.37 10.54
CA GLU A 215 -2.25 -4.75 11.74
C GLU A 215 -1.53 -3.52 12.32
N ARG A 216 -1.69 -3.29 13.61
CA ARG A 216 -0.93 -2.26 14.33
C ARG A 216 0.50 -2.75 14.60
N PRO A 217 1.45 -1.84 14.85
CA PRO A 217 2.84 -2.26 15.13
C PRO A 217 2.98 -3.21 16.32
N ASP A 218 2.22 -2.99 17.39
CA ASP A 218 2.19 -3.84 18.57
C ASP A 218 1.60 -5.23 18.27
N GLU A 219 0.51 -5.30 17.52
CA GLU A 219 -0.09 -6.55 17.05
C GLU A 219 0.86 -7.33 16.13
N TYR A 220 1.57 -6.61 15.25
CA TYR A 220 2.57 -7.22 14.38
C TYR A 220 3.68 -7.91 15.18
N ILE A 221 4.24 -7.24 16.19
CA ILE A 221 5.30 -7.81 17.03
C ILE A 221 4.77 -9.01 17.82
N GLU A 222 3.56 -8.93 18.36
CA GLU A 222 2.93 -10.04 19.08
C GLU A 222 2.69 -11.25 18.17
N ASN A 223 2.18 -11.02 16.95
CA ASN A 223 1.95 -12.06 15.96
C ASN A 223 3.27 -12.74 15.56
N ILE A 224 4.32 -11.98 15.28
CA ILE A 224 5.64 -12.56 14.93
C ILE A 224 6.22 -13.34 16.10
N ASN A 225 6.18 -12.81 17.32
CA ASN A 225 6.66 -13.51 18.50
C ASN A 225 5.88 -14.83 18.75
N SER A 226 4.59 -14.85 18.46
CA SER A 226 3.80 -16.08 18.55
C SER A 226 4.18 -17.09 17.47
N LEU A 227 4.50 -16.63 16.25
CA LEU A 227 5.03 -17.50 15.19
C LEU A 227 6.41 -18.05 15.54
N ILE A 228 7.31 -17.24 16.10
CA ILE A 228 8.64 -17.70 16.56
C ILE A 228 8.47 -18.82 17.59
N ARG A 229 7.64 -18.62 18.63
CA ARG A 229 7.39 -19.67 19.63
C ARG A 229 6.84 -20.97 19.01
N ALA A 230 5.97 -20.84 18.00
CA ALA A 230 5.43 -22.02 17.33
C ALA A 230 6.51 -22.74 16.50
N VAL A 231 7.33 -22.01 15.78
CA VAL A 231 8.42 -22.58 14.94
C VAL A 231 9.48 -23.25 15.80
N GLU A 232 9.83 -22.69 16.96
CA GLU A 232 10.78 -23.29 17.91
C GLU A 232 10.38 -24.72 18.39
N THR A 233 9.09 -25.04 18.33
CA THR A 233 8.62 -26.38 18.72
C THR A 233 8.68 -27.41 17.61
N ILE A 234 9.09 -27.04 16.40
CA ILE A 234 9.06 -27.89 15.21
C ILE A 234 10.49 -28.03 14.69
N GLU A 235 11.01 -29.27 14.72
CA GLU A 235 12.33 -29.58 14.19
C GLU A 235 12.41 -29.32 12.67
N ASN A 236 13.57 -28.89 12.21
CA ASN A 236 13.85 -28.65 10.78
C ASN A 236 12.89 -27.62 10.13
N MET A 237 12.50 -26.60 10.88
CA MET A 237 11.67 -25.50 10.37
C MET A 237 12.36 -24.16 10.64
N HIS A 238 12.39 -23.29 9.63
CA HIS A 238 12.98 -21.96 9.75
C HIS A 238 12.01 -20.88 9.25
N LEU A 239 11.89 -19.79 10.02
CA LEU A 239 11.04 -18.64 9.69
C LEU A 239 11.88 -17.50 9.11
N ILE A 240 11.60 -17.12 7.87
CA ILE A 240 12.15 -15.91 7.27
C ILE A 240 11.15 -14.77 7.47
N ILE A 241 11.56 -13.72 8.17
CA ILE A 241 10.79 -12.48 8.29
C ILE A 241 11.25 -11.54 7.18
N ARG A 242 10.47 -11.48 6.08
CA ARG A 242 10.80 -10.68 4.90
C ARG A 242 10.22 -9.27 5.04
N MET A 243 11.09 -8.31 5.32
CA MET A 243 10.77 -6.89 5.40
C MET A 243 10.91 -6.20 4.04
N ARG A 244 10.23 -5.08 3.83
CA ARG A 244 10.43 -4.26 2.63
C ARG A 244 11.81 -3.59 2.66
N PRO A 245 12.47 -3.40 1.49
CA PRO A 245 13.74 -2.68 1.41
C PRO A 245 13.66 -1.26 1.98
N LEU A 246 14.74 -0.79 2.59
CA LEU A 246 14.89 0.51 3.29
C LEU A 246 14.41 1.75 2.51
N ASN A 247 14.46 1.72 1.18
CA ASN A 247 14.08 2.86 0.32
C ASN A 247 12.60 3.28 0.41
N TYR A 248 11.75 2.44 0.98
CA TYR A 248 10.32 2.71 1.19
C TYR A 248 9.97 3.16 2.61
N MET A 249 10.95 3.39 3.47
CA MET A 249 10.85 3.28 4.93
C MET A 249 10.37 4.50 5.71
N LYS A 250 10.01 5.62 5.09
CA LYS A 250 9.42 6.74 5.86
C LYS A 250 8.06 6.41 6.51
N MET A 251 7.43 5.32 6.07
CA MET A 251 6.12 4.86 6.56
C MET A 251 6.16 3.55 7.35
N PHE A 252 7.27 2.82 7.34
CA PHE A 252 7.41 1.50 7.96
C PHE A 252 8.38 1.54 9.13
N MET A 253 8.33 0.56 10.01
CA MET A 253 9.32 0.36 11.06
C MET A 253 10.65 -0.10 10.45
N LEU A 254 11.76 0.29 11.06
CA LEU A 254 13.09 -0.14 10.66
C LEU A 254 13.31 -1.62 11.02
N THR A 255 14.17 -2.28 10.27
CA THR A 255 14.51 -3.70 10.54
C THR A 255 15.12 -3.87 11.93
N GLU A 256 15.96 -2.91 12.34
CA GLU A 256 16.55 -2.88 13.67
C GLU A 256 15.49 -2.73 14.76
N ASP A 257 14.54 -1.78 14.60
CA ASP A 257 13.45 -1.57 15.56
C ASP A 257 12.60 -2.83 15.74
N VAL A 258 12.36 -3.58 14.65
CA VAL A 258 11.62 -4.84 14.71
C VAL A 258 12.44 -5.90 15.43
N ARG A 259 13.73 -6.07 15.10
CA ARG A 259 14.61 -7.07 15.70
C ARG A 259 14.69 -6.92 17.22
N ASP A 260 14.80 -5.69 17.72
CA ASP A 260 14.93 -5.40 19.14
C ASP A 260 13.68 -5.74 19.95
N LEU A 261 12.52 -5.88 19.30
CA LEU A 261 11.23 -6.20 19.91
C LEU A 261 10.86 -7.69 19.79
N LEU A 262 11.62 -8.48 19.02
CA LEU A 262 11.36 -9.90 18.84
C LEU A 262 12.07 -10.75 19.90
N ILE A 263 11.49 -11.92 20.18
CA ILE A 263 12.10 -12.96 21.00
C ILE A 263 13.39 -13.42 20.31
N GLN A 264 14.49 -13.51 21.05
CA GLN A 264 15.75 -14.03 20.54
C GLN A 264 15.66 -15.54 20.34
N SER A 265 15.93 -16.01 19.13
CA SER A 265 15.91 -17.43 18.76
C SER A 265 16.69 -17.64 17.46
N ASP A 266 17.23 -18.83 17.29
CA ASP A 266 17.92 -19.24 16.07
C ASP A 266 16.97 -19.80 15.00
N CYS A 267 15.67 -19.97 15.32
CA CYS A 267 14.69 -20.52 14.38
C CYS A 267 14.21 -19.52 13.34
N TYR A 268 14.69 -18.27 13.35
CA TYR A 268 14.29 -17.27 12.37
C TYR A 268 15.46 -16.38 11.90
N SER A 269 15.25 -15.75 10.74
CA SER A 269 16.12 -14.70 10.20
C SER A 269 15.30 -13.54 9.62
N ILE A 270 15.86 -12.31 9.68
CA ILE A 270 15.22 -11.11 9.15
C ILE A 270 15.95 -10.65 7.90
N HIS A 271 15.21 -10.53 6.80
CA HIS A 271 15.73 -10.15 5.49
C HIS A 271 15.01 -8.90 4.95
N SER A 272 15.75 -7.91 4.48
CA SER A 272 15.22 -6.69 3.83
C SER A 272 15.75 -6.50 2.40
N GLU A 273 16.62 -7.35 1.91
CA GLU A 273 17.24 -7.27 0.60
C GLU A 273 16.70 -8.35 -0.36
N GLY A 274 17.03 -8.23 -1.63
CA GLY A 274 16.59 -9.18 -2.66
C GLY A 274 15.14 -8.95 -3.14
N SER A 275 14.74 -9.69 -4.17
CA SER A 275 13.38 -9.63 -4.71
C SER A 275 12.43 -10.53 -3.90
N PHE A 276 11.14 -10.19 -3.85
CA PHE A 276 10.14 -11.08 -3.25
C PHE A 276 10.04 -12.40 -4.03
N GLU A 277 10.27 -12.37 -5.34
CA GLU A 277 10.33 -13.56 -6.21
C GLU A 277 11.32 -14.61 -5.69
N ASP A 278 12.51 -14.19 -5.24
CA ASP A 278 13.50 -15.11 -4.72
C ASP A 278 13.03 -15.81 -3.44
N TYR A 279 12.41 -15.03 -2.52
CA TYR A 279 11.84 -15.58 -1.28
C TYR A 279 10.63 -16.47 -1.55
N LEU A 280 9.78 -16.10 -2.50
CA LEU A 280 8.64 -16.91 -2.91
C LEU A 280 9.11 -18.25 -3.52
N SER A 281 10.22 -18.23 -4.27
CA SER A 281 10.81 -19.43 -4.88
C SER A 281 11.39 -20.42 -3.86
N ILE A 282 11.91 -19.94 -2.73
CA ILE A 282 12.48 -20.80 -1.67
C ILE A 282 11.46 -21.23 -0.63
N ALA A 283 10.33 -20.54 -0.53
CA ALA A 283 9.30 -20.81 0.46
C ALA A 283 8.64 -22.18 0.26
N ASP A 284 8.34 -22.86 1.34
CA ASP A 284 7.42 -23.99 1.36
C ASP A 284 6.02 -23.50 1.74
N MET A 285 5.94 -22.39 2.49
CA MET A 285 4.69 -21.73 2.86
C MET A 285 4.93 -20.23 3.05
N ILE A 286 3.97 -19.41 2.61
CA ILE A 286 3.91 -17.99 2.95
C ILE A 286 3.00 -17.81 4.17
N VAL A 287 3.47 -17.02 5.13
CA VAL A 287 2.69 -16.57 6.28
C VAL A 287 2.46 -15.07 6.15
N SER A 288 1.25 -14.62 6.23
CA SER A 288 0.95 -13.19 6.11
C SER A 288 -0.35 -12.81 6.82
N TYR A 289 -0.40 -11.63 7.39
CA TYR A 289 -1.62 -11.04 7.92
C TYR A 289 -2.53 -10.56 6.78
N SER A 290 -2.01 -9.64 5.98
CA SER A 290 -2.75 -8.99 4.90
C SER A 290 -1.77 -8.34 3.91
N SER A 291 -1.59 -8.97 2.76
CA SER A 291 -0.70 -8.45 1.73
C SER A 291 -1.05 -9.04 0.38
N THR A 292 -0.80 -8.34 -0.71
CA THR A 292 -0.85 -8.89 -2.07
C THR A 292 0.12 -10.05 -2.30
N THR A 293 1.08 -10.23 -1.41
CA THR A 293 1.95 -11.41 -1.38
C THR A 293 1.18 -12.73 -1.20
N ILE A 294 0.00 -12.68 -0.56
CA ILE A 294 -0.92 -13.81 -0.46
C ILE A 294 -1.41 -14.22 -1.85
N GLU A 295 -1.92 -13.27 -2.64
CA GLU A 295 -2.42 -13.53 -3.98
C GLU A 295 -1.31 -14.00 -4.92
N GLU A 296 -0.12 -13.41 -4.79
CA GLU A 296 1.05 -13.78 -5.56
C GLU A 296 1.54 -15.20 -5.22
N ALA A 297 1.52 -15.58 -3.94
CA ALA A 297 1.84 -16.94 -3.50
C ALA A 297 0.83 -17.97 -4.04
N LEU A 298 -0.46 -17.70 -3.91
CA LEU A 298 -1.52 -18.60 -4.40
C LEU A 298 -1.45 -18.78 -5.93
N GLN A 299 -1.16 -17.71 -6.68
CA GLN A 299 -0.93 -17.79 -8.12
C GLN A 299 0.22 -18.73 -8.47
N ASN A 300 1.28 -18.71 -7.67
CA ASN A 300 2.47 -19.54 -7.85
C ASN A 300 2.35 -20.91 -7.17
N LYS A 301 1.16 -21.27 -6.67
CA LYS A 301 0.89 -22.55 -5.99
C LYS A 301 1.75 -22.76 -4.73
N VAL A 302 2.20 -21.70 -4.10
CA VAL A 302 2.85 -21.76 -2.80
C VAL A 302 1.75 -21.71 -1.73
N PRO A 303 1.69 -22.66 -0.79
CA PRO A 303 0.73 -22.64 0.30
C PRO A 303 0.77 -21.35 1.10
N VAL A 304 -0.39 -20.92 1.59
CA VAL A 304 -0.51 -19.68 2.38
C VAL A 304 -1.18 -19.98 3.72
N LEU A 305 -0.57 -19.54 4.79
CA LEU A 305 -1.16 -19.43 6.12
C LEU A 305 -1.50 -17.95 6.36
N GLN A 306 -2.77 -17.62 6.39
CA GLN A 306 -3.17 -16.32 6.89
C GLN A 306 -3.17 -16.38 8.42
N TYR A 307 -2.32 -15.56 9.03
CA TYR A 307 -2.18 -15.50 10.48
C TYR A 307 -2.56 -14.13 11.02
N ASP A 308 -3.61 -14.13 11.84
CA ASP A 308 -4.13 -12.98 12.58
C ASP A 308 -4.63 -13.44 13.93
N SER A 309 -3.83 -13.26 14.98
CA SER A 309 -4.17 -13.66 16.34
C SER A 309 -5.41 -12.94 16.91
N GLN A 310 -5.77 -11.79 16.32
CA GLN A 310 -6.90 -10.98 16.76
C GLN A 310 -8.20 -11.28 15.98
N GLY A 311 -8.13 -12.09 14.93
CA GLY A 311 -9.29 -12.43 14.10
C GLY A 311 -9.95 -11.24 13.40
N LYS A 312 -9.22 -10.14 13.21
CA LYS A 312 -9.74 -8.91 12.63
C LYS A 312 -9.93 -9.00 11.12
N TYR A 313 -9.00 -9.67 10.45
CA TYR A 313 -8.86 -9.59 9.02
C TYR A 313 -8.91 -10.99 8.39
N CYS A 314 -9.63 -11.13 7.29
CA CYS A 314 -9.66 -12.34 6.50
C CYS A 314 -9.44 -12.00 5.04
N HIS A 315 -8.30 -12.35 4.50
CA HIS A 315 -7.94 -12.17 3.09
C HIS A 315 -8.37 -13.38 2.25
N ILE A 316 -8.26 -14.55 2.83
CA ILE A 316 -8.67 -15.83 2.23
C ILE A 316 -9.63 -16.54 3.18
N GLU A 317 -10.61 -17.24 2.63
CA GLU A 317 -11.54 -18.11 3.34
C GLU A 317 -11.11 -19.57 3.22
#